data_94bff435323e7eaf5a1506d295b68d79
#
_entry.id   94bff435323e7eaf5a1506d295b68d79
#
_cell.length_a   1.000
_cell.length_b   1.000
_cell.length_c   1.000
_cell.angle_alpha   90.00
_cell.angle_beta   90.00
_cell.angle_gamma   90.00
#
_symmetry.space_group_name_H-M   'P 1'
#
loop_
_entity.id
_entity.type
_entity.pdbx_description
1 polymer ?
#
loop_
_entity_poly.entity_id
_entity_poly.type
_entity_poly.pdbx_seq_one_letter_code
_entity_poly.pdbx_strand_id
1 'polypeptide(L)'
;MLEILSFIWRYYFNPYVLMAMAISLGCCLLRRKRFGLTIWQTLILYFVHAVFGNVGDRATARIVFGSWRGGCWYGVPLMILLSIFLVMKILKKDYETVGDMSAAGICILHVLSKVACIFMGCCTGFIMFFTKEGNAVRFPCREFEILANTAIFIILLVFEKKKIAKGMLWELYMIWYAVIRYIAAWLRELPADWDPYFLWIPAARLWTIVICATGLVILFFHFKKKFGRKPTAKEFICALVGKLPKQEV
;
A
#
# COMPACT_ATOMS: atom_id res chain seq x y z
N MET A 1 18.90 10.33 20.49
CA MET A 1 19.62 9.40 19.60
C MET A 1 19.45 7.94 20.04
N LEU A 2 19.75 7.55 21.29
CA LEU A 2 19.57 6.18 21.80
C LEU A 2 18.13 5.68 21.72
N GLU A 3 17.11 6.50 21.98
CA GLU A 3 15.69 6.13 21.87
C GLU A 3 15.27 5.83 20.43
N ILE A 4 15.79 6.57 19.45
CA ILE A 4 15.55 6.31 18.03
C ILE A 4 16.19 5.00 17.63
N LEU A 5 17.41 4.73 18.06
CA LEU A 5 18.12 3.48 17.78
C LEU A 5 17.43 2.28 18.45
N SER A 6 16.97 2.41 19.71
CA SER A 6 16.23 1.34 20.40
C SER A 6 14.89 1.05 19.75
N PHE A 7 14.23 2.09 19.24
CA PHE A 7 12.97 1.94 18.51
C PHE A 7 13.18 1.29 17.13
N ILE A 8 14.20 1.76 16.36
CA ILE A 8 14.60 1.13 15.10
C ILE A 8 14.88 -0.35 15.34
N TRP A 9 15.67 -0.66 16.37
CA TRP A 9 15.97 -2.05 16.74
C TRP A 9 14.70 -2.85 17.04
N ARG A 10 13.81 -2.39 17.91
CA ARG A 10 12.59 -3.12 18.30
C ARG A 10 11.61 -3.29 17.15
N TYR A 11 11.52 -2.35 16.24
CA TYR A 11 10.55 -2.39 15.14
C TYR A 11 11.07 -3.17 13.93
N TYR A 12 12.31 -2.90 13.49
CA TYR A 12 12.86 -3.53 12.28
C TYR A 12 13.48 -4.90 12.52
N PHE A 13 13.97 -5.16 13.71
CA PHE A 13 14.42 -6.49 14.11
C PHE A 13 13.31 -7.32 14.77
N ASN A 14 12.06 -6.84 14.72
CA ASN A 14 10.92 -7.66 15.07
C ASN A 14 10.85 -8.84 14.09
N PRO A 15 10.87 -10.10 14.56
CA PRO A 15 10.90 -11.28 13.69
C PRO A 15 9.72 -11.34 12.73
N TYR A 16 8.56 -10.84 13.11
CA TYR A 16 7.38 -10.80 12.24
C TYR A 16 7.54 -9.80 11.08
N VAL A 17 8.18 -8.67 11.31
CA VAL A 17 8.46 -7.67 10.27
C VAL A 17 9.53 -8.21 9.31
N LEU A 18 10.60 -8.81 9.84
CA LEU A 18 11.64 -9.43 9.02
C LEU A 18 11.08 -10.58 8.16
N MET A 19 10.22 -11.41 8.73
CA MET A 19 9.53 -12.47 8.00
C MET A 19 8.61 -11.89 6.90
N ALA A 20 7.86 -10.84 7.19
CA ALA A 20 7.05 -10.16 6.20
C ALA A 20 7.88 -9.62 5.03
N MET A 21 9.01 -9.00 5.33
CA MET A 21 9.95 -8.51 4.30
C MET A 21 10.55 -9.66 3.49
N ALA A 22 10.96 -10.74 4.12
CA ALA A 22 11.54 -11.91 3.44
C ALA A 22 10.52 -12.59 2.50
N ILE A 23 9.27 -12.78 2.95
CA ILE A 23 8.20 -13.37 2.13
C ILE A 23 7.84 -12.42 0.95
N SER A 24 7.74 -11.12 1.20
CA SER A 24 7.48 -10.14 0.14
C SER A 24 8.61 -10.11 -0.89
N LEU A 25 9.87 -10.14 -0.47
CA LEU A 25 11.02 -10.25 -1.37
C LEU A 25 10.97 -11.57 -2.16
N GLY A 26 10.68 -12.69 -1.51
CA GLY A 26 10.50 -14.00 -2.17
C GLY A 26 9.42 -13.93 -3.26
N CYS A 27 8.27 -13.30 -2.97
CA CYS A 27 7.21 -13.07 -3.94
C CYS A 27 7.71 -12.24 -5.14
N CYS A 28 8.47 -11.18 -4.90
CA CYS A 28 9.08 -10.39 -5.97
C CYS A 28 10.07 -11.22 -6.79
N LEU A 29 10.96 -11.98 -6.17
CA LEU A 29 11.93 -12.82 -6.86
C LEU A 29 11.28 -13.91 -7.71
N LEU A 30 10.20 -14.53 -7.26
CA LEU A 30 9.44 -15.52 -8.04
C LEU A 30 8.81 -14.92 -9.29
N ARG A 31 8.33 -13.67 -9.19
CA ARG A 31 7.63 -12.98 -10.27
C ARG A 31 8.57 -12.29 -11.27
N ARG A 32 9.84 -12.05 -10.92
CA ARG A 32 10.80 -11.23 -11.68
C ARG A 32 10.88 -11.57 -13.17
N LYS A 33 10.81 -12.87 -13.52
CA LYS A 33 10.91 -13.33 -14.92
C LYS A 33 9.76 -12.81 -15.79
N ARG A 34 8.56 -12.60 -15.22
CA ARG A 34 7.40 -12.05 -15.94
C ARG A 34 7.62 -10.61 -16.38
N PHE A 35 8.46 -9.88 -15.65
CA PHE A 35 8.81 -8.49 -15.90
C PHE A 35 10.17 -8.32 -16.59
N GLY A 36 10.83 -9.40 -16.98
CA GLY A 36 12.16 -9.35 -17.59
C GLY A 36 13.22 -8.74 -16.68
N LEU A 37 13.10 -8.98 -15.35
CA LEU A 37 14.04 -8.49 -14.37
C LEU A 37 15.02 -9.60 -13.95
N THR A 38 16.28 -9.21 -13.79
CA THR A 38 17.32 -10.07 -13.18
C THR A 38 17.13 -10.11 -11.65
N ILE A 39 17.81 -11.04 -10.97
CA ILE A 39 17.82 -11.11 -9.51
C ILE A 39 18.31 -9.77 -8.93
N TRP A 40 19.43 -9.26 -9.43
CA TRP A 40 20.04 -8.01 -8.95
C TRP A 40 19.12 -6.79 -9.16
N GLN A 41 18.46 -6.70 -10.31
CA GLN A 41 17.47 -5.63 -10.56
C GLN A 41 16.29 -5.71 -9.58
N THR A 42 15.83 -6.93 -9.26
CA THR A 42 14.76 -7.12 -8.28
C THR A 42 15.21 -6.75 -6.87
N LEU A 43 16.44 -7.09 -6.48
CA LEU A 43 17.00 -6.70 -5.18
C LEU A 43 17.17 -5.19 -5.06
N ILE A 44 17.66 -4.51 -6.11
CA ILE A 44 17.77 -3.05 -6.14
C ILE A 44 16.39 -2.41 -6.01
N LEU A 45 15.41 -2.88 -6.80
CA LEU A 45 14.02 -2.40 -6.73
C LEU A 45 13.49 -2.54 -5.30
N TYR A 46 13.63 -3.73 -4.73
CA TYR A 46 13.12 -4.03 -3.39
C TYR A 46 13.80 -3.16 -2.31
N PHE A 47 15.11 -3.03 -2.37
CA PHE A 47 15.87 -2.20 -1.42
C PHE A 47 15.47 -0.72 -1.50
N VAL A 48 15.41 -0.16 -2.70
CA VAL A 48 14.98 1.24 -2.88
C VAL A 48 13.56 1.44 -2.36
N HIS A 49 12.64 0.51 -2.66
CA HIS A 49 11.27 0.56 -2.14
C HIS A 49 11.22 0.45 -0.61
N ALA A 50 12.06 -0.39 0.00
CA ALA A 50 12.15 -0.53 1.45
C ALA A 50 12.60 0.79 2.11
N VAL A 51 13.62 1.46 1.54
CA VAL A 51 14.08 2.77 2.04
C VAL A 51 12.99 3.82 1.91
N PHE A 52 12.41 3.99 0.72
CA PHE A 52 11.39 5.02 0.48
C PHE A 52 10.09 4.73 1.26
N GLY A 53 9.65 3.48 1.30
CA GLY A 53 8.49 3.08 2.10
C GLY A 53 8.66 3.40 3.57
N ASN A 54 9.86 3.16 4.09
CA ASN A 54 10.24 3.49 5.46
C ASN A 54 10.21 4.99 5.73
N VAL A 55 10.80 5.79 4.83
CA VAL A 55 10.75 7.25 4.92
C VAL A 55 9.29 7.72 4.89
N GLY A 56 8.45 7.17 4.00
CA GLY A 56 7.03 7.49 3.91
C GLY A 56 6.26 7.17 5.19
N ASP A 57 6.49 5.98 5.74
CA ASP A 57 5.87 5.53 6.98
C ASP A 57 6.19 6.48 8.15
N ARG A 58 7.46 6.88 8.28
CA ARG A 58 7.93 7.76 9.36
C ARG A 58 7.56 9.22 9.16
N ALA A 59 7.74 9.75 7.95
CA ALA A 59 7.39 11.12 7.64
C ALA A 59 5.90 11.39 7.89
N THR A 60 5.03 10.49 7.44
CA THR A 60 3.59 10.61 7.71
C THR A 60 3.26 10.45 9.20
N ALA A 61 3.91 9.54 9.92
CA ALA A 61 3.73 9.43 11.36
C ALA A 61 4.13 10.73 12.07
N ARG A 62 5.23 11.37 11.65
CA ARG A 62 5.64 12.66 12.17
C ARG A 62 4.66 13.78 11.87
N ILE A 63 4.15 13.83 10.64
CA ILE A 63 3.19 14.86 10.20
C ILE A 63 1.85 14.67 10.90
N VAL A 64 1.35 13.42 10.96
CA VAL A 64 0.01 13.11 11.47
C VAL A 64 -0.02 13.09 12.99
N PHE A 65 0.96 12.46 13.64
CA PHE A 65 0.94 12.22 15.08
C PHE A 65 1.97 13.06 15.86
N GLY A 66 2.70 13.94 15.20
CA GLY A 66 3.74 14.74 15.85
C GLY A 66 4.93 13.93 16.36
N SER A 67 4.98 12.62 16.14
CA SER A 67 5.96 11.70 16.72
C SER A 67 6.67 10.84 15.67
N TRP A 68 7.97 10.65 15.83
CA TRP A 68 8.74 9.66 15.06
C TRP A 68 8.57 8.22 15.60
N ARG A 69 7.88 8.08 16.75
CA ARG A 69 7.63 6.80 17.41
C ARG A 69 6.33 6.20 16.86
N GLY A 70 6.35 5.45 15.89
CA GLY A 70 5.17 4.82 15.31
C GLY A 70 5.32 4.65 13.81
N GLY A 71 4.53 3.79 13.23
CA GLY A 71 4.42 3.58 11.81
C GLY A 71 3.03 3.98 11.32
N CYS A 72 2.99 4.63 10.17
CA CYS A 72 1.78 5.09 9.56
C CYS A 72 1.83 4.76 8.06
N TRP A 73 1.21 3.67 7.68
CA TRP A 73 1.28 3.15 6.30
C TRP A 73 0.75 4.12 5.22
N TYR A 74 0.14 5.24 5.60
CA TYR A 74 -0.43 6.21 4.66
C TYR A 74 0.59 6.84 3.70
N GLY A 75 1.81 7.12 4.16
CA GLY A 75 2.87 7.69 3.31
C GLY A 75 3.56 6.68 2.42
N VAL A 76 3.43 5.39 2.71
CA VAL A 76 4.13 4.34 1.97
C VAL A 76 3.75 4.34 0.49
N PRO A 77 2.47 4.30 0.07
CA PRO A 77 2.12 4.28 -1.35
C PRO A 77 2.63 5.50 -2.13
N LEU A 78 2.63 6.68 -1.50
CA LEU A 78 3.11 7.91 -2.14
C LEU A 78 4.63 7.90 -2.31
N MET A 79 5.36 7.46 -1.30
CA MET A 79 6.82 7.38 -1.37
C MET A 79 7.30 6.25 -2.27
N ILE A 80 6.56 5.13 -2.33
CA ILE A 80 6.82 4.07 -3.32
C ILE A 80 6.62 4.60 -4.74
N LEU A 81 5.61 5.43 -5.00
CA LEU A 81 5.44 6.07 -6.30
C LEU A 81 6.69 6.87 -6.70
N LEU A 82 7.26 7.66 -5.79
CA LEU A 82 8.52 8.37 -6.03
C LEU A 82 9.68 7.41 -6.27
N SER A 83 9.75 6.33 -5.51
CA SER A 83 10.79 5.31 -5.69
C SER A 83 10.66 4.57 -7.03
N ILE A 84 9.45 4.37 -7.56
CA ILE A 84 9.23 3.81 -8.90
C ILE A 84 9.95 4.67 -9.95
N PHE A 85 9.77 6.00 -9.91
CA PHE A 85 10.48 6.90 -10.85
C PHE A 85 12.01 6.84 -10.71
N LEU A 86 12.51 6.72 -9.49
CA LEU A 86 13.95 6.56 -9.24
C LEU A 86 14.47 5.22 -9.79
N VAL A 87 13.77 4.13 -9.48
CA VAL A 87 14.13 2.77 -9.94
C VAL A 87 14.08 2.66 -11.46
N MET A 88 13.10 3.27 -12.12
CA MET A 88 13.05 3.34 -13.58
C MET A 88 14.35 3.92 -14.18
N LYS A 89 14.86 5.01 -13.59
CA LYS A 89 16.13 5.63 -14.03
C LYS A 89 17.33 4.73 -13.74
N ILE A 90 17.41 4.14 -12.57
CA ILE A 90 18.53 3.27 -12.16
C ILE A 90 18.58 2.02 -13.03
N LEU A 91 17.44 1.35 -13.23
CA LEU A 91 17.36 0.08 -13.95
C LEU A 91 17.17 0.25 -15.45
N LYS A 92 16.97 1.48 -15.95
CA LYS A 92 16.63 1.79 -17.35
C LYS A 92 15.44 0.96 -17.84
N LYS A 93 14.41 0.85 -17.00
CA LYS A 93 13.15 0.15 -17.28
C LYS A 93 12.00 1.13 -17.37
N ASP A 94 10.93 0.74 -18.07
CA ASP A 94 9.71 1.53 -18.20
C ASP A 94 8.85 1.51 -16.91
N TYR A 95 7.95 2.46 -16.83
CA TYR A 95 7.01 2.57 -15.70
C TYR A 95 6.11 1.34 -15.60
N GLU A 96 5.65 0.80 -16.72
CA GLU A 96 4.79 -0.37 -16.75
C GLU A 96 5.44 -1.56 -16.04
N THR A 97 6.73 -1.80 -16.31
CA THR A 97 7.49 -2.89 -15.70
C THR A 97 7.69 -2.68 -14.20
N VAL A 98 8.15 -1.49 -13.81
CA VAL A 98 8.49 -1.20 -12.41
C VAL A 98 7.22 -1.05 -11.56
N GLY A 99 6.22 -0.31 -12.04
CA GLY A 99 4.96 -0.08 -11.34
C GLY A 99 4.16 -1.36 -11.13
N ASP A 100 3.97 -2.15 -12.19
CA ASP A 100 3.23 -3.41 -12.10
C ASP A 100 3.93 -4.43 -11.19
N MET A 101 5.27 -4.50 -11.26
CA MET A 101 6.04 -5.35 -10.35
C MET A 101 5.87 -4.92 -8.89
N SER A 102 5.83 -3.62 -8.62
CA SER A 102 5.73 -3.05 -7.28
C SER A 102 4.37 -3.27 -6.66
N ALA A 103 3.29 -3.21 -7.44
CA ALA A 103 1.91 -3.26 -6.94
C ALA A 103 1.64 -4.48 -6.06
N ALA A 104 1.83 -5.69 -6.57
CA ALA A 104 1.60 -6.90 -5.78
C ALA A 104 2.69 -7.12 -4.71
N GLY A 105 3.93 -6.67 -4.93
CA GLY A 105 5.02 -6.76 -3.94
C GLY A 105 4.72 -5.94 -2.68
N ILE A 106 4.26 -4.71 -2.84
CA ILE A 106 3.88 -3.82 -1.74
C ILE A 106 2.56 -4.28 -1.10
N CYS A 107 1.61 -4.77 -1.91
CA CYS A 107 0.35 -5.28 -1.39
C CYS A 107 0.57 -6.46 -0.43
N ILE A 108 1.37 -7.46 -0.79
CA ILE A 108 1.66 -8.60 0.10
C ILE A 108 2.44 -8.17 1.34
N LEU A 109 3.37 -7.22 1.21
CA LEU A 109 4.08 -6.66 2.37
C LEU A 109 3.09 -6.01 3.35
N HIS A 110 2.10 -5.28 2.85
CA HIS A 110 1.04 -4.68 3.68
C HIS A 110 0.20 -5.76 4.40
N VAL A 111 -0.25 -6.80 3.70
CA VAL A 111 -0.98 -7.92 4.30
C VAL A 111 -0.19 -8.53 5.46
N LEU A 112 1.08 -8.84 5.22
CA LEU A 112 1.94 -9.47 6.23
C LEU A 112 2.25 -8.52 7.40
N SER A 113 2.36 -7.22 7.15
CA SER A 113 2.51 -6.22 8.23
C SER A 113 1.28 -6.18 9.13
N LYS A 114 0.07 -6.41 8.59
CA LYS A 114 -1.16 -6.51 9.39
C LYS A 114 -1.25 -7.82 10.18
N VAL A 115 -0.71 -8.91 9.64
CA VAL A 115 -0.53 -10.14 10.42
C VAL A 115 0.41 -9.89 11.61
N ALA A 116 1.52 -9.18 11.40
CA ALA A 116 2.40 -8.77 12.50
C ALA A 116 1.68 -7.92 13.56
N CYS A 117 0.73 -7.05 13.15
CA CYS A 117 -0.10 -6.27 14.09
C CYS A 117 -0.97 -7.13 15.02
N ILE A 118 -1.38 -8.35 14.58
CA ILE A 118 -2.12 -9.28 15.44
C ILE A 118 -1.24 -9.69 16.62
N PHE A 119 0.00 -10.10 16.34
CA PHE A 119 0.95 -10.53 17.38
C PHE A 119 1.44 -9.37 18.26
N MET A 120 1.49 -8.15 17.72
CA MET A 120 1.87 -6.95 18.47
C MET A 120 0.71 -6.33 19.26
N GLY A 121 -0.53 -6.82 19.12
CA GLY A 121 -1.70 -6.29 19.80
C GLY A 121 -2.12 -4.87 19.43
N CYS A 122 -1.62 -4.32 18.29
CA CYS A 122 -1.96 -2.98 17.82
C CYS A 122 -3.13 -2.97 16.82
N CYS A 123 -3.62 -1.79 16.44
CA CYS A 123 -4.65 -1.61 15.40
C CYS A 123 -6.00 -2.28 15.72
N THR A 124 -6.44 -2.19 16.96
CA THR A 124 -7.73 -2.73 17.40
C THR A 124 -8.90 -1.96 16.81
N GLY A 125 -10.02 -2.65 16.59
CA GLY A 125 -11.27 -2.02 16.17
C GLY A 125 -12.06 -1.43 17.35
N PHE A 126 -13.14 -0.70 17.05
CA PHE A 126 -14.03 -0.13 18.03
C PHE A 126 -14.71 -1.23 18.89
N ILE A 127 -15.16 -0.87 20.10
CA ILE A 127 -15.88 -1.77 20.97
C ILE A 127 -17.30 -1.96 20.41
N MET A 128 -17.67 -3.22 20.13
CA MET A 128 -19.01 -3.57 19.66
C MET A 128 -19.98 -3.79 20.84
N PHE A 129 -19.52 -4.52 21.85
CA PHE A 129 -20.31 -4.80 23.07
C PHE A 129 -19.40 -5.31 24.17
N PHE A 130 -19.97 -5.42 25.38
CA PHE A 130 -19.30 -6.03 26.52
C PHE A 130 -19.94 -7.40 26.80
N THR A 131 -19.12 -8.39 27.16
CA THR A 131 -19.60 -9.70 27.62
C THR A 131 -20.25 -9.56 29.00
N LYS A 132 -20.94 -10.61 29.47
CA LYS A 132 -21.52 -10.66 30.82
C LYS A 132 -20.46 -10.49 31.92
N GLU A 133 -19.22 -10.87 31.64
CA GLU A 133 -18.06 -10.74 32.52
C GLU A 133 -17.40 -9.36 32.45
N GLY A 134 -17.95 -8.43 31.65
CA GLY A 134 -17.42 -7.07 31.47
C GLY A 134 -16.27 -6.95 30.47
N ASN A 135 -15.92 -8.01 29.73
CA ASN A 135 -14.87 -7.96 28.72
C ASN A 135 -15.35 -7.25 27.44
N ALA A 136 -14.56 -6.31 26.92
CA ALA A 136 -14.87 -5.62 25.68
C ALA A 136 -14.63 -6.52 24.46
N VAL A 137 -15.67 -6.74 23.65
CA VAL A 137 -15.58 -7.41 22.36
C VAL A 137 -15.43 -6.33 21.28
N ARG A 138 -14.32 -6.41 20.52
CA ARG A 138 -13.95 -5.40 19.54
C ARG A 138 -14.15 -5.90 18.12
N PHE A 139 -14.43 -4.95 17.20
CA PHE A 139 -14.49 -5.26 15.78
C PHE A 139 -13.10 -5.79 15.29
N PRO A 140 -13.04 -6.88 14.52
CA PRO A 140 -11.80 -7.49 14.03
C PRO A 140 -11.21 -6.69 12.85
N CYS A 141 -10.79 -5.45 13.13
CA CYS A 141 -10.34 -4.50 12.09
C CYS A 141 -9.08 -4.97 11.35
N ARG A 142 -8.15 -5.63 12.07
CA ARG A 142 -6.91 -6.18 11.47
C ARG A 142 -7.23 -7.29 10.49
N GLU A 143 -8.08 -8.20 10.89
CA GLU A 143 -8.55 -9.34 10.13
C GLU A 143 -9.30 -8.88 8.87
N PHE A 144 -10.15 -7.85 9.01
CA PHE A 144 -10.80 -7.19 7.87
C PHE A 144 -9.78 -6.64 6.87
N GLU A 145 -8.76 -5.88 7.35
CA GLU A 145 -7.71 -5.33 6.49
C GLU A 145 -6.88 -6.45 5.82
N ILE A 146 -6.58 -7.54 6.53
CA ILE A 146 -5.86 -8.71 5.99
C ILE A 146 -6.67 -9.34 4.86
N LEU A 147 -7.95 -9.66 5.09
CA LEU A 147 -8.81 -10.30 4.09
C LEU A 147 -8.98 -9.41 2.85
N ALA A 148 -9.30 -8.14 3.04
CA ALA A 148 -9.53 -7.22 1.94
C ALA A 148 -8.27 -6.99 1.09
N ASN A 149 -7.09 -6.79 1.73
CA ASN A 149 -5.85 -6.62 0.99
C ASN A 149 -5.34 -7.94 0.38
N THR A 150 -5.64 -9.09 0.98
CA THR A 150 -5.37 -10.40 0.36
C THR A 150 -6.19 -10.58 -0.91
N ALA A 151 -7.46 -10.17 -0.91
CA ALA A 151 -8.28 -10.18 -2.12
C ALA A 151 -7.67 -9.26 -3.21
N ILE A 152 -7.25 -8.04 -2.86
CA ILE A 152 -6.53 -7.16 -3.79
C ILE A 152 -5.27 -7.85 -4.33
N PHE A 153 -4.47 -8.46 -3.48
CA PHE A 153 -3.25 -9.16 -3.88
C PHE A 153 -3.52 -10.27 -4.89
N ILE A 154 -4.54 -11.10 -4.64
CA ILE A 154 -4.95 -12.18 -5.56
C ILE A 154 -5.40 -11.60 -6.90
N ILE A 155 -6.22 -10.54 -6.89
CA ILE A 155 -6.68 -9.86 -8.11
C ILE A 155 -5.50 -9.32 -8.91
N LEU A 156 -4.54 -8.66 -8.26
CA LEU A 156 -3.33 -8.15 -8.90
C LEU A 156 -2.51 -9.27 -9.55
N LEU A 157 -2.33 -10.42 -8.88
CA LEU A 157 -1.64 -11.57 -9.46
C LEU A 157 -2.37 -12.17 -10.67
N VAL A 158 -3.71 -12.20 -10.64
CA VAL A 158 -4.53 -12.65 -11.77
C VAL A 158 -4.40 -11.68 -12.95
N PHE A 159 -4.47 -10.36 -12.68
CA PHE A 159 -4.31 -9.31 -13.69
C PHE A 159 -2.93 -9.36 -14.33
N GLU A 160 -1.89 -9.50 -13.52
CA GLU A 160 -0.52 -9.68 -13.99
C GLU A 160 -0.38 -10.91 -14.89
N LYS A 161 -0.90 -12.07 -14.46
CA LYS A 161 -0.84 -13.32 -15.24
C LYS A 161 -1.59 -13.21 -16.56
N LYS A 162 -2.77 -12.57 -16.55
CA LYS A 162 -3.64 -12.39 -17.72
C LYS A 162 -3.30 -11.15 -18.54
N LYS A 163 -2.30 -10.35 -18.14
CA LYS A 163 -1.93 -9.05 -18.72
C LYS A 163 -3.11 -8.05 -18.78
N ILE A 164 -4.03 -8.16 -17.82
CA ILE A 164 -5.15 -7.23 -17.64
C ILE A 164 -4.60 -5.94 -17.06
N ALA A 165 -5.04 -4.78 -17.56
CA ALA A 165 -4.60 -3.46 -17.13
C ALA A 165 -3.06 -3.32 -17.03
N LYS A 166 -2.32 -4.00 -17.93
CA LYS A 166 -0.85 -3.92 -17.96
C LYS A 166 -0.38 -2.47 -17.97
N GLY A 167 0.55 -2.16 -17.09
CA GLY A 167 1.10 -0.82 -16.90
C GLY A 167 0.29 0.09 -15.99
N MET A 168 -0.83 -0.38 -15.42
CA MET A 168 -1.72 0.40 -14.55
C MET A 168 -1.99 -0.29 -13.19
N LEU A 169 -1.25 -1.36 -12.85
CA LEU A 169 -1.53 -2.12 -11.64
C LEU A 169 -1.16 -1.33 -10.37
N TRP A 170 -0.17 -0.43 -10.46
CA TRP A 170 0.20 0.40 -9.32
C TRP A 170 -0.91 1.38 -8.95
N GLU A 171 -1.50 2.07 -9.92
CA GLU A 171 -2.60 3.00 -9.73
C GLU A 171 -3.85 2.29 -9.18
N LEU A 172 -4.18 1.13 -9.74
CA LEU A 172 -5.29 0.32 -9.26
C LEU A 172 -5.06 -0.11 -7.80
N TYR A 173 -3.85 -0.55 -7.46
CA TYR A 173 -3.50 -0.85 -6.08
C TYR A 173 -3.69 0.35 -5.17
N MET A 174 -3.18 1.53 -5.55
CA MET A 174 -3.34 2.75 -4.73
C MET A 174 -4.81 3.08 -4.47
N ILE A 175 -5.65 3.01 -5.51
CA ILE A 175 -7.09 3.33 -5.41
C ILE A 175 -7.80 2.30 -4.53
N TRP A 176 -7.64 1.00 -4.78
CA TRP A 176 -8.30 -0.06 -4.01
C TRP A 176 -7.82 -0.09 -2.56
N TYR A 177 -6.52 0.06 -2.34
CA TYR A 177 -5.96 0.19 -1.00
C TYR A 177 -6.56 1.38 -0.27
N ALA A 178 -6.64 2.55 -0.92
CA ALA A 178 -7.19 3.76 -0.30
C ALA A 178 -8.66 3.58 0.12
N VAL A 179 -9.48 2.93 -0.70
CA VAL A 179 -10.89 2.62 -0.38
C VAL A 179 -10.97 1.71 0.84
N ILE A 180 -10.23 0.58 0.85
CA ILE A 180 -10.22 -0.33 1.99
C ILE A 180 -9.72 0.36 3.25
N ARG A 181 -8.67 1.16 3.12
CA ARG A 181 -8.08 1.87 4.24
C ARG A 181 -8.97 2.98 4.79
N TYR A 182 -9.75 3.64 3.93
CA TYR A 182 -10.77 4.61 4.34
C TYR A 182 -11.85 3.92 5.18
N ILE A 183 -12.35 2.78 4.73
CA ILE A 183 -13.33 1.98 5.48
C ILE A 183 -12.72 1.53 6.83
N ALA A 184 -11.49 0.99 6.81
CA ALA A 184 -10.80 0.55 8.01
C ALA A 184 -10.57 1.70 9.02
N ALA A 185 -10.39 2.94 8.56
CA ALA A 185 -10.25 4.09 9.43
C ALA A 185 -11.54 4.41 10.23
N TRP A 186 -12.72 4.03 9.72
CA TRP A 186 -13.97 4.11 10.47
C TRP A 186 -14.16 2.97 11.47
N LEU A 187 -13.57 1.83 11.18
CA LEU A 187 -13.71 0.61 11.99
C LEU A 187 -12.68 0.52 13.12
N ARG A 188 -11.68 1.41 13.12
CA ARG A 188 -10.63 1.45 14.14
C ARG A 188 -11.02 2.37 15.29
N GLU A 189 -10.67 1.95 16.49
CA GLU A 189 -10.63 2.83 17.64
C GLU A 189 -9.24 3.47 17.69
N LEU A 190 -9.19 4.76 17.43
CA LEU A 190 -7.97 5.56 17.61
C LEU A 190 -8.19 6.45 18.83
N PRO A 191 -7.22 6.52 19.76
CA PRO A 191 -7.22 7.56 20.78
C PRO A 191 -7.32 8.93 20.11
N ALA A 192 -8.06 9.86 20.71
CA ALA A 192 -8.31 11.19 20.13
C ALA A 192 -7.03 11.98 19.80
N ASP A 193 -5.97 11.76 20.58
CA ASP A 193 -4.64 12.32 20.41
C ASP A 193 -3.82 11.66 19.27
N TRP A 194 -4.28 10.54 18.73
CA TRP A 194 -3.61 9.78 17.65
C TRP A 194 -4.21 10.00 16.26
N ASP A 195 -5.30 10.74 16.15
CA ASP A 195 -5.92 11.08 14.85
C ASP A 195 -6.36 12.55 14.87
N PRO A 196 -5.40 13.50 14.81
CA PRO A 196 -5.70 14.91 14.83
C PRO A 196 -6.60 15.29 13.65
N TYR A 197 -7.52 16.19 13.91
CA TYR A 197 -8.42 16.73 12.89
C TYR A 197 -7.71 17.79 12.05
N PHE A 198 -7.84 17.70 10.75
CA PHE A 198 -7.48 18.74 9.81
C PHE A 198 -8.73 19.13 9.02
N LEU A 199 -9.16 20.40 9.11
CA LEU A 199 -10.40 20.89 8.47
C LEU A 199 -11.60 19.95 8.73
N TRP A 200 -11.84 19.58 9.99
CA TRP A 200 -12.94 18.72 10.44
C TRP A 200 -12.85 17.25 10.00
N ILE A 201 -11.81 16.87 9.27
CA ILE A 201 -11.58 15.49 8.81
C ILE A 201 -10.43 14.90 9.62
N PRO A 202 -10.59 13.70 10.22
CA PRO A 202 -9.48 12.99 10.83
C PRO A 202 -8.34 12.77 9.84
N ALA A 203 -7.10 13.00 10.27
CA ALA A 203 -5.91 12.96 9.42
C ALA A 203 -5.77 11.61 8.70
N ALA A 204 -6.11 10.51 9.38
CA ALA A 204 -6.11 9.17 8.79
C ALA A 204 -7.00 9.07 7.54
N ARG A 205 -8.18 9.70 7.57
CA ARG A 205 -9.12 9.71 6.44
C ARG A 205 -8.66 10.65 5.33
N LEU A 206 -8.14 11.81 5.70
CA LEU A 206 -7.60 12.77 4.73
C LEU A 206 -6.49 12.14 3.87
N TRP A 207 -5.55 11.43 4.51
CA TRP A 207 -4.46 10.76 3.79
C TRP A 207 -4.95 9.68 2.83
N THR A 208 -6.01 8.94 3.18
CA THR A 208 -6.59 7.96 2.23
C THR A 208 -7.23 8.63 1.03
N ILE A 209 -7.88 9.79 1.23
CA ILE A 209 -8.41 10.61 0.12
C ILE A 209 -7.27 11.09 -0.79
N VAL A 210 -6.17 11.58 -0.21
CA VAL A 210 -4.98 12.01 -0.98
C VAL A 210 -4.40 10.87 -1.81
N ILE A 211 -4.25 9.67 -1.23
CA ILE A 211 -3.75 8.49 -1.95
C ILE A 211 -4.70 8.12 -3.10
N CYS A 212 -6.01 8.09 -2.84
CA CYS A 212 -7.01 7.78 -3.84
C CYS A 212 -6.98 8.80 -4.99
N ALA A 213 -6.99 10.09 -4.68
CA ALA A 213 -6.92 11.16 -5.67
C ALA A 213 -5.64 11.08 -6.51
N THR A 214 -4.50 10.84 -5.87
CA THR A 214 -3.22 10.63 -6.57
C THR A 214 -3.30 9.45 -7.54
N GLY A 215 -3.84 8.31 -7.09
CA GLY A 215 -4.03 7.13 -7.94
C GLY A 215 -4.94 7.40 -9.14
N LEU A 216 -6.06 8.10 -8.92
CA LEU A 216 -7.00 8.48 -9.99
C LEU A 216 -6.36 9.44 -11.01
N VAL A 217 -5.61 10.43 -10.55
CA VAL A 217 -4.91 11.40 -11.42
C VAL A 217 -3.88 10.68 -12.30
N ILE A 218 -3.06 9.81 -11.69
CA ILE A 218 -2.03 9.08 -12.44
C ILE A 218 -2.69 8.12 -13.44
N LEU A 219 -3.73 7.39 -13.02
CA LEU A 219 -4.50 6.50 -13.90
C LEU A 219 -5.05 7.27 -15.11
N PHE A 220 -5.59 8.48 -14.89
CA PHE A 220 -6.09 9.32 -15.98
C PHE A 220 -5.00 9.72 -16.98
N PHE A 221 -3.85 10.20 -16.48
CA PHE A 221 -2.73 10.59 -17.36
C PHE A 221 -2.11 9.38 -18.05
N HIS A 222 -2.01 8.25 -17.37
CA HIS A 222 -1.50 7.02 -17.94
C HIS A 222 -2.42 6.48 -19.04
N PHE A 223 -3.74 6.50 -18.81
CA PHE A 223 -4.73 6.17 -19.82
C PHE A 223 -4.58 7.08 -21.05
N LYS A 224 -4.52 8.41 -20.83
CA LYS A 224 -4.32 9.38 -21.92
C LYS A 224 -3.05 9.10 -22.72
N LYS A 225 -1.93 8.81 -22.04
CA LYS A 225 -0.67 8.46 -22.69
C LYS A 225 -0.78 7.16 -23.50
N LYS A 226 -1.43 6.14 -22.96
CA LYS A 226 -1.53 4.81 -23.55
C LYS A 226 -2.44 4.76 -24.77
N PHE A 227 -3.56 5.48 -24.74
CA PHE A 227 -4.59 5.47 -25.80
C PHE A 227 -4.59 6.74 -26.67
N GLY A 228 -3.69 7.69 -26.45
CA GLY A 228 -3.60 8.94 -27.20
C GLY A 228 -4.77 9.92 -27.02
N ARG A 229 -5.77 9.57 -26.22
CA ARG A 229 -6.98 10.35 -25.97
C ARG A 229 -7.42 10.33 -24.49
N LYS A 230 -8.27 11.27 -24.11
CA LYS A 230 -8.88 11.29 -22.79
C LYS A 230 -9.88 10.13 -22.66
N PRO A 231 -9.97 9.45 -21.49
CA PRO A 231 -11.01 8.46 -21.24
C PRO A 231 -12.38 9.13 -21.22
N THR A 232 -13.39 8.44 -21.74
CA THR A 232 -14.79 8.78 -21.42
C THR A 232 -15.07 8.38 -19.96
N ALA A 233 -16.12 8.94 -19.34
CA ALA A 233 -16.49 8.58 -17.97
C ALA A 233 -16.70 7.07 -17.80
N LYS A 234 -17.37 6.43 -18.77
CA LYS A 234 -17.60 4.96 -18.77
C LYS A 234 -16.29 4.17 -18.83
N GLU A 235 -15.39 4.55 -19.73
CA GLU A 235 -14.07 3.89 -19.86
C GLU A 235 -13.23 4.06 -18.60
N PHE A 236 -13.26 5.25 -17.99
CA PHE A 236 -12.53 5.51 -16.76
C PHE A 236 -13.05 4.63 -15.60
N ILE A 237 -14.38 4.54 -15.46
CA ILE A 237 -15.00 3.64 -14.47
C ILE A 237 -14.64 2.18 -14.77
N CYS A 238 -14.67 1.76 -16.04
CA CYS A 238 -14.26 0.41 -16.42
C CYS A 238 -12.76 0.17 -16.11
N ALA A 239 -11.90 1.16 -16.28
CA ALA A 239 -10.47 1.06 -15.97
C ALA A 239 -10.23 0.82 -14.47
N LEU A 240 -11.08 1.35 -13.57
CA LEU A 240 -10.97 1.10 -12.12
C LEU A 240 -11.14 -0.38 -11.74
N VAL A 241 -11.78 -1.17 -12.59
CA VAL A 241 -11.93 -2.63 -12.43
C VAL A 241 -11.07 -3.40 -13.43
N GLY A 242 -10.07 -2.76 -14.03
CA GLY A 242 -9.12 -3.36 -14.95
C GLY A 242 -9.63 -3.62 -16.37
N LYS A 243 -10.83 -3.16 -16.72
CA LYS A 243 -11.38 -3.30 -18.07
C LYS A 243 -10.96 -2.11 -18.93
N LEU A 244 -9.92 -2.30 -19.74
CA LEU A 244 -9.44 -1.30 -20.68
C LEU A 244 -10.09 -1.50 -22.08
N PRO A 245 -10.26 -0.41 -22.85
CA PRO A 245 -10.68 -0.52 -24.25
C PRO A 245 -9.65 -1.33 -25.05
N LYS A 246 -10.10 -2.04 -26.08
CA LYS A 246 -9.20 -2.69 -27.02
C LYS A 246 -8.38 -1.59 -27.71
N GLN A 247 -7.08 -1.79 -27.83
CA GLN A 247 -6.28 -0.95 -28.70
C GLN A 247 -6.73 -1.28 -30.13
N GLU A 248 -7.26 -0.29 -30.83
CA GLU A 248 -7.39 -0.36 -32.28
C GLU A 248 -5.96 -0.29 -32.84
N VAL A 249 -5.53 -1.39 -33.45
CA VAL A 249 -4.21 -1.54 -34.08
C VAL A 249 -4.21 -0.78 -35.38
#